data_f7540314c4939757db2cd7aef5f6cc0c
#
_entry.id   f7540314c4939757db2cd7aef5f6cc0c
#
_cell.length_a   1.000
_cell.length_b   1.000
_cell.length_c   1.000
_cell.angle_alpha   90.00
_cell.angle_beta   90.00
_cell.angle_gamma   90.00
#
_symmetry.space_group_name_H-M   'P 1'
#
loop_
_entity.id
_entity.type
_entity.pdbx_description
1 polymer ?
#
loop_
_entity_poly.entity_id
_entity_poly.type
_entity_poly.pdbx_seq_one_letter_code
_entity_poly.pdbx_strand_id
1 'polypeptide(L)'
;MNILSQNDLKWKNLKLGFSETNIGSYGCTITALAMILDTIPPVVNDKLKVVNGFAQGNLVIWDKIKDAFLGVQVHRVWNYNNEDVKANIPNVLVEVDGTPIGGYRHWVVYVGNQRCYDPWDGQEKSTTSYPNTLSYCVIKPPKVLPSDP
;
A
#
# COMPACT_ATOMS: atom_id res chain seq x y z
N MET A 1 9.48 4.00 -9.21
CA MET A 1 8.68 4.00 -7.96
C MET A 1 9.49 4.69 -6.88
N ASN A 2 8.94 5.74 -6.28
CA ASN A 2 9.57 6.45 -5.17
C ASN A 2 9.22 5.76 -3.86
N ILE A 3 10.22 5.51 -3.03
CA ILE A 3 9.97 4.99 -1.69
C ILE A 3 9.40 6.11 -0.80
N LEU A 4 8.37 5.78 0.00
CA LEU A 4 7.68 6.73 0.87
C LEU A 4 7.60 6.21 2.29
N SER A 5 7.57 7.10 3.27
CA SER A 5 7.34 6.77 4.68
C SER A 5 5.99 7.31 5.14
N GLN A 6 5.22 6.48 5.83
CA GLN A 6 4.02 6.95 6.55
C GLN A 6 4.38 7.93 7.67
N ASN A 7 5.61 7.88 8.16
CA ASN A 7 6.13 8.75 9.23
C ASN A 7 6.83 10.01 8.72
N ASP A 8 6.73 10.32 7.43
CA ASP A 8 7.23 11.60 6.90
C ASP A 8 6.53 12.77 7.62
N LEU A 9 7.33 13.75 8.03
CA LEU A 9 6.83 14.93 8.76
C LEU A 9 5.74 15.69 8.02
N LYS A 10 5.72 15.62 6.68
CA LYS A 10 4.74 16.31 5.85
C LYS A 10 3.32 15.81 6.08
N TRP A 11 3.11 14.54 6.45
CA TRP A 11 1.76 13.97 6.54
C TRP A 11 1.51 13.04 7.73
N LYS A 12 2.51 12.70 8.54
CA LYS A 12 2.33 11.72 9.62
C LYS A 12 1.23 12.09 10.62
N ASN A 13 0.97 13.37 10.82
CA ASN A 13 -0.03 13.85 11.78
C ASN A 13 -1.42 14.08 11.17
N LEU A 14 -1.58 13.86 9.86
CA LEU A 14 -2.88 13.93 9.21
C LEU A 14 -3.74 12.74 9.61
N LYS A 15 -5.04 12.96 9.76
CA LYS A 15 -5.98 11.90 10.10
C LYS A 15 -6.12 10.90 8.97
N LEU A 16 -6.14 9.63 9.33
CA LEU A 16 -6.34 8.52 8.40
C LEU A 16 -7.83 8.25 8.23
N GLY A 17 -8.31 8.41 6.99
CA GLY A 17 -9.71 8.17 6.66
C GLY A 17 -10.66 9.06 7.47
N PHE A 18 -11.67 8.42 8.06
CA PHE A 18 -12.69 9.06 8.90
C PHE A 18 -12.43 8.82 10.39
N SER A 19 -11.20 8.43 10.77
CA SER A 19 -10.86 8.10 12.14
C SER A 19 -10.08 9.23 12.83
N GLU A 20 -9.90 9.09 14.14
CA GLU A 20 -9.01 9.96 14.91
C GLU A 20 -7.54 9.48 14.86
N THR A 21 -7.28 8.31 14.26
CA THR A 21 -5.90 7.81 14.07
C THR A 21 -5.20 8.61 12.97
N ASN A 22 -3.88 8.58 12.97
CA ASN A 22 -3.11 9.34 11.99
C ASN A 22 -2.36 8.42 11.01
N ILE A 23 -1.91 9.02 9.91
CA ILE A 23 -1.20 8.31 8.84
C ILE A 23 0.10 7.70 9.40
N GLY A 24 0.82 8.43 10.25
CA GLY A 24 2.08 7.95 10.83
C GLY A 24 1.95 6.65 11.61
N SER A 25 0.84 6.48 12.33
CA SER A 25 0.64 5.29 13.18
C SER A 25 0.03 4.12 12.42
N TYR A 26 -0.91 4.37 11.50
CA TYR A 26 -1.72 3.32 10.88
C TYR A 26 -1.80 3.39 9.35
N GLY A 27 -1.03 4.25 8.71
CA GLY A 27 -1.14 4.54 7.28
C GLY A 27 -0.31 3.64 6.36
N CYS A 28 0.10 2.46 6.76
CA CYS A 28 0.94 1.60 5.92
C CYS A 28 0.27 1.22 4.59
N THR A 29 -1.01 0.91 4.59
CA THR A 29 -1.73 0.53 3.38
C THR A 29 -1.78 1.67 2.36
N ILE A 30 -2.22 2.86 2.78
CA ILE A 30 -2.31 4.00 1.85
C ILE A 30 -0.94 4.47 1.37
N THR A 31 0.09 4.32 2.21
CA THR A 31 1.46 4.67 1.83
C THR A 31 2.01 3.68 0.81
N ALA A 32 1.78 2.39 1.00
CA ALA A 32 2.16 1.36 0.02
C ALA A 32 1.40 1.57 -1.31
N LEU A 33 0.11 1.85 -1.26
CA LEU A 33 -0.68 2.20 -2.46
C LEU A 33 -0.10 3.43 -3.18
N ALA A 34 0.27 4.46 -2.43
CA ALA A 34 0.84 5.68 -2.99
C ALA A 34 2.14 5.40 -3.75
N MET A 35 2.99 4.50 -3.26
CA MET A 35 4.21 4.10 -3.96
C MET A 35 3.89 3.47 -5.31
N ILE A 36 2.94 2.52 -5.36
CA ILE A 36 2.57 1.82 -6.60
C ILE A 36 1.86 2.76 -7.57
N LEU A 37 1.01 3.65 -7.07
CA LEU A 37 0.22 4.57 -7.90
C LEU A 37 0.95 5.87 -8.25
N ASP A 38 2.22 5.99 -7.87
CA ASP A 38 3.07 7.15 -8.16
C ASP A 38 2.46 8.48 -7.65
N THR A 39 2.03 8.47 -6.40
CA THR A 39 1.46 9.62 -5.71
C THR A 39 1.95 9.68 -4.26
N ILE A 40 1.27 10.38 -3.38
CA ILE A 40 1.61 10.50 -1.96
C ILE A 40 0.45 10.07 -1.07
N PRO A 41 0.70 9.66 0.19
CA PRO A 41 -0.35 9.17 1.09
C PRO A 41 -1.56 10.10 1.26
N PRO A 42 -1.41 11.43 1.42
CA PRO A 42 -2.56 12.30 1.54
C PRO A 42 -3.52 12.28 0.34
N VAL A 43 -2.97 12.11 -0.87
CA VAL A 43 -3.78 12.02 -2.09
C VAL A 43 -4.61 10.73 -2.09
N VAL A 44 -3.99 9.60 -1.73
CA VAL A 44 -4.70 8.32 -1.62
C VAL A 44 -5.79 8.42 -0.55
N ASN A 45 -5.45 8.98 0.60
CA ASN A 45 -6.38 9.18 1.71
C ASN A 45 -7.62 9.97 1.28
N ASP A 46 -7.41 11.12 0.64
CA ASP A 46 -8.51 12.01 0.22
C ASP A 46 -9.37 11.37 -0.87
N LYS A 47 -8.76 10.71 -1.86
CA LYS A 47 -9.51 10.03 -2.93
C LYS A 47 -10.34 8.87 -2.41
N LEU A 48 -9.82 8.09 -1.46
CA LEU A 48 -10.59 7.02 -0.83
C LEU A 48 -11.75 7.58 0.01
N LYS A 49 -11.55 8.68 0.72
CA LYS A 49 -12.63 9.34 1.47
C LYS A 49 -13.79 9.76 0.58
N VAL A 50 -13.52 10.29 -0.60
CA VAL A 50 -14.55 10.73 -1.57
C VAL A 50 -15.48 9.58 -1.97
N VAL A 51 -14.98 8.36 -2.04
CA VAL A 51 -15.75 7.17 -2.45
C VAL A 51 -16.17 6.30 -1.26
N ASN A 52 -16.11 6.82 -0.04
CA ASN A 52 -16.36 6.05 1.19
C ASN A 52 -15.50 4.78 1.28
N GLY A 53 -14.23 4.92 0.98
CA GLY A 53 -13.28 3.81 0.84
C GLY A 53 -12.67 3.30 2.13
N PHE A 54 -13.16 3.70 3.30
CA PHE A 54 -12.67 3.23 4.60
C PHE A 54 -13.78 2.56 5.41
N ALA A 55 -13.53 1.34 5.88
CA ALA A 55 -14.36 0.64 6.85
C ALA A 55 -13.86 0.96 8.27
N GLN A 56 -14.77 1.01 9.25
CA GLN A 56 -14.44 1.25 10.66
C GLN A 56 -13.55 2.50 10.87
N GLY A 57 -13.69 3.47 9.99
CA GLY A 57 -12.97 4.74 10.02
C GLY A 57 -11.60 4.73 9.36
N ASN A 58 -10.82 3.65 9.44
CA ASN A 58 -9.42 3.65 8.98
C ASN A 58 -8.96 2.43 8.18
N LEU A 59 -9.82 1.47 7.91
CA LEU A 59 -9.47 0.28 7.13
C LEU A 59 -9.82 0.47 5.67
N VAL A 60 -8.86 0.37 4.78
CA VAL A 60 -9.08 0.49 3.34
C VAL A 60 -10.02 -0.60 2.86
N ILE A 61 -11.08 -0.21 2.14
CA ILE A 61 -11.95 -1.13 1.42
C ILE A 61 -11.34 -1.35 0.04
N TRP A 62 -10.80 -2.54 -0.20
CA TRP A 62 -10.04 -2.84 -1.41
C TRP A 62 -10.82 -2.60 -2.70
N ASP A 63 -12.10 -2.96 -2.72
CA ASP A 63 -12.97 -2.75 -3.90
C ASP A 63 -13.22 -1.28 -4.23
N LYS A 64 -12.95 -0.37 -3.29
CA LYS A 64 -13.11 1.07 -3.50
C LYS A 64 -11.91 1.73 -4.16
N ILE A 65 -10.77 1.06 -4.20
CA ILE A 65 -9.57 1.62 -4.83
C ILE A 65 -9.82 1.90 -6.31
N LYS A 66 -10.49 0.99 -7.02
CA LYS A 66 -10.83 1.21 -8.43
C LYS A 66 -11.79 2.39 -8.66
N ASP A 67 -12.63 2.70 -7.68
CA ASP A 67 -13.54 3.85 -7.75
C ASP A 67 -12.79 5.17 -7.47
N ALA A 68 -11.78 5.12 -6.61
CA ALA A 68 -10.93 6.25 -6.30
C ALA A 68 -9.91 6.57 -7.40
N PHE A 69 -9.43 5.56 -8.11
CA PHE A 69 -8.38 5.67 -9.12
C PHE A 69 -8.83 4.98 -10.41
N LEU A 70 -9.31 5.76 -11.37
CA LEU A 70 -9.85 5.24 -12.63
C LEU A 70 -8.83 4.41 -13.41
N GLY A 71 -9.25 3.24 -13.86
CA GLY A 71 -8.42 2.32 -14.66
C GLY A 71 -7.49 1.43 -13.84
N VAL A 72 -7.44 1.59 -12.53
CA VAL A 72 -6.67 0.72 -11.65
C VAL A 72 -7.38 -0.61 -11.48
N GLN A 73 -6.62 -1.72 -11.62
CA GLN A 73 -7.11 -3.06 -11.35
C GLN A 73 -6.62 -3.50 -9.98
N VAL A 74 -7.51 -4.11 -9.20
CA VAL A 74 -7.23 -4.55 -7.82
C VAL A 74 -7.56 -6.04 -7.70
N HIS A 75 -6.60 -6.83 -7.24
CA HIS A 75 -6.79 -8.24 -6.99
C HIS A 75 -6.31 -8.58 -5.58
N ARG A 76 -7.25 -8.70 -4.65
CA ARG A 76 -7.00 -8.99 -3.24
C ARG A 76 -7.05 -10.50 -3.02
N VAL A 77 -5.94 -11.07 -2.51
CA VAL A 77 -5.82 -12.51 -2.26
C VAL A 77 -5.52 -12.72 -0.77
N TRP A 78 -6.35 -13.52 -0.11
CA TRP A 78 -6.33 -13.69 1.33
C TRP A 78 -5.29 -14.69 1.83
N ASN A 79 -4.84 -15.61 0.96
CA ASN A 79 -3.79 -16.59 1.26
C ASN A 79 -2.55 -16.29 0.43
N TYR A 80 -1.39 -16.14 1.07
CA TYR A 80 -0.15 -15.84 0.40
C TYR A 80 0.22 -16.92 -0.62
N ASN A 81 0.56 -16.50 -1.84
CA ASN A 81 1.05 -17.35 -2.92
C ASN A 81 2.32 -16.73 -3.50
N ASN A 82 3.46 -17.34 -3.22
CA ASN A 82 4.77 -16.80 -3.59
C ASN A 82 4.95 -16.63 -5.09
N GLU A 83 4.49 -17.58 -5.89
CA GLU A 83 4.65 -17.53 -7.35
C GLU A 83 3.83 -16.39 -7.96
N ASP A 84 2.60 -16.20 -7.49
CA ASP A 84 1.74 -15.12 -7.96
C ASP A 84 2.29 -13.75 -7.53
N VAL A 85 2.80 -13.64 -6.31
CA VAL A 85 3.46 -12.42 -5.84
C VAL A 85 4.66 -12.07 -6.72
N LYS A 86 5.54 -13.03 -6.98
CA LYS A 86 6.71 -12.83 -7.84
C LYS A 86 6.33 -12.38 -9.25
N ALA A 87 5.27 -12.97 -9.80
CA ALA A 87 4.79 -12.66 -11.15
C ALA A 87 4.25 -11.22 -11.28
N ASN A 88 3.88 -10.59 -10.18
CA ASN A 88 3.25 -9.26 -10.16
C ASN A 88 4.13 -8.14 -9.60
N ILE A 89 5.37 -8.44 -9.18
CA ILE A 89 6.33 -7.41 -8.76
C ILE A 89 6.58 -6.43 -9.92
N PRO A 90 6.62 -5.11 -9.69
CA PRO A 90 6.53 -4.38 -8.42
C PRO A 90 5.11 -3.90 -8.08
N ASN A 91 4.08 -4.44 -8.68
CA ASN A 91 2.68 -4.01 -8.52
C ASN A 91 1.95 -4.86 -7.47
N VAL A 92 2.63 -5.19 -6.38
CA VAL A 92 2.08 -6.05 -5.35
C VAL A 92 2.41 -5.54 -3.95
N LEU A 93 1.38 -5.42 -3.11
CA LEU A 93 1.52 -5.20 -1.68
C LEU A 93 1.41 -6.55 -0.98
N VAL A 94 2.28 -6.78 -0.01
CA VAL A 94 2.28 -8.00 0.80
C VAL A 94 1.95 -7.65 2.24
N GLU A 95 0.93 -8.31 2.79
CA GLU A 95 0.63 -8.23 4.21
C GLU A 95 1.55 -9.18 4.96
N VAL A 96 2.20 -8.65 5.98
CA VAL A 96 3.16 -9.39 6.80
C VAL A 96 2.79 -9.26 8.27
N ASP A 97 3.29 -10.19 9.08
CA ASP A 97 3.27 -10.03 10.53
C ASP A 97 4.19 -8.86 10.90
N GLY A 98 3.61 -7.84 11.53
CA GLY A 98 4.32 -6.60 11.89
C GLY A 98 5.09 -6.66 13.21
N THR A 99 5.24 -7.84 13.83
CA THR A 99 5.97 -8.00 15.10
C THR A 99 7.36 -7.37 15.07
N PRO A 100 8.16 -7.47 13.99
CA PRO A 100 9.48 -6.84 13.95
C PRO A 100 9.48 -5.32 14.17
N ILE A 101 8.38 -4.63 13.90
CA ILE A 101 8.23 -3.18 14.15
C ILE A 101 7.27 -2.89 15.31
N GLY A 102 6.95 -3.90 16.13
CA GLY A 102 6.08 -3.76 17.31
C GLY A 102 4.59 -3.70 17.00
N GLY A 103 4.17 -4.03 15.77
CA GLY A 103 2.78 -4.02 15.33
C GLY A 103 2.18 -5.42 15.21
N TYR A 104 0.90 -5.47 14.76
CA TYR A 104 0.20 -6.75 14.53
C TYR A 104 0.29 -7.17 13.07
N ARG A 105 -0.16 -6.32 12.16
CA ARG A 105 -0.13 -6.54 10.71
C ARG A 105 0.43 -5.31 10.05
N HIS A 106 1.14 -5.53 8.94
CA HIS A 106 1.81 -4.47 8.23
C HIS A 106 1.80 -4.78 6.73
N TRP A 107 1.87 -3.73 5.92
CA TRP A 107 1.90 -3.87 4.46
C TRP A 107 3.21 -3.30 3.93
N VAL A 108 3.86 -4.05 3.04
CA VAL A 108 5.08 -3.63 2.35
C VAL A 108 4.92 -3.83 0.85
N VAL A 109 5.73 -3.15 0.05
CA VAL A 109 5.73 -3.31 -1.42
C VAL A 109 6.92 -4.16 -1.82
N TYR A 110 6.68 -5.32 -2.46
CA TYR A 110 7.77 -6.14 -2.99
C TYR A 110 8.24 -5.56 -4.32
N VAL A 111 9.57 -5.37 -4.44
CA VAL A 111 10.18 -4.68 -5.60
C VAL A 111 11.16 -5.54 -6.39
N GLY A 112 11.34 -6.82 -6.04
CA GLY A 112 12.25 -7.74 -6.72
C GLY A 112 13.58 -7.90 -5.99
N ASN A 113 14.36 -8.89 -6.38
CA ASN A 113 15.68 -9.22 -5.79
C ASN A 113 15.62 -9.43 -4.28
N GLN A 114 14.53 -10.04 -3.78
CA GLN A 114 14.31 -10.25 -2.35
C GLN A 114 14.33 -8.96 -1.53
N ARG A 115 13.88 -7.85 -2.13
CA ARG A 115 13.80 -6.53 -1.51
C ARG A 115 12.36 -6.06 -1.43
N CYS A 116 12.06 -5.26 -0.42
CA CYS A 116 10.76 -4.60 -0.27
C CYS A 116 10.96 -3.15 0.14
N TYR A 117 9.98 -2.32 -0.19
CA TYR A 117 9.88 -0.94 0.31
C TYR A 117 8.95 -0.93 1.50
N ASP A 118 9.44 -0.45 2.64
CA ASP A 118 8.71 -0.44 3.89
C ASP A 118 8.10 0.94 4.15
N PRO A 119 6.76 1.06 4.15
CA PRO A 119 6.10 2.33 4.47
C PRO A 119 6.37 2.85 5.87
N TRP A 120 6.71 1.96 6.82
CA TRP A 120 6.92 2.37 8.21
C TRP A 120 7.96 3.48 8.34
N ASP A 121 9.10 3.31 7.71
CA ASP A 121 10.25 4.22 7.80
C ASP A 121 10.78 4.70 6.45
N GLY A 122 10.17 4.27 5.34
CA GLY A 122 10.62 4.64 4.00
C GLY A 122 11.94 4.01 3.60
N GLN A 123 12.29 2.85 4.15
CA GLN A 123 13.54 2.16 3.86
C GLN A 123 13.32 0.96 2.94
N GLU A 124 14.30 0.72 2.06
CA GLU A 124 14.39 -0.55 1.35
C GLU A 124 14.98 -1.60 2.29
N LYS A 125 14.31 -2.75 2.37
CA LYS A 125 14.71 -3.84 3.28
C LYS A 125 14.73 -5.17 2.53
N SER A 126 15.44 -6.16 3.09
CA SER A 126 15.28 -7.54 2.67
C SER A 126 13.86 -8.02 2.99
N THR A 127 13.27 -8.84 2.11
CA THR A 127 11.98 -9.47 2.39
C THR A 127 12.03 -10.38 3.63
N THR A 128 13.22 -10.83 4.02
CA THR A 128 13.42 -11.61 5.25
C THR A 128 13.25 -10.80 6.53
N SER A 129 13.21 -9.45 6.43
CA SER A 129 12.91 -8.59 7.58
C SER A 129 11.51 -8.84 8.16
N TYR A 130 10.59 -9.37 7.33
CA TYR A 130 9.25 -9.79 7.70
C TYR A 130 9.03 -11.20 7.19
N PRO A 131 9.46 -12.24 7.96
CA PRO A 131 9.46 -13.61 7.45
C PRO A 131 8.07 -14.24 7.32
N ASN A 132 7.09 -13.73 8.06
CA ASN A 132 5.73 -14.28 8.08
C ASN A 132 4.81 -13.49 7.15
N THR A 133 4.67 -13.97 5.92
CA THR A 133 3.76 -13.42 4.91
C THR A 133 2.36 -14.00 5.10
N LEU A 134 1.33 -13.14 5.05
CA LEU A 134 -0.04 -13.50 5.39
C LEU A 134 -0.95 -13.52 4.15
N SER A 135 -0.92 -12.45 3.37
CA SER A 135 -1.80 -12.24 2.23
C SER A 135 -1.16 -11.20 1.30
N TYR A 136 -1.83 -10.88 0.19
CA TYR A 136 -1.31 -9.86 -0.72
C TYR A 136 -2.43 -9.22 -1.54
N CYS A 137 -2.09 -8.11 -2.18
CA CYS A 137 -2.96 -7.44 -3.14
C CYS A 137 -2.14 -7.00 -4.35
N VAL A 138 -2.59 -7.37 -5.53
CA VAL A 138 -2.02 -6.89 -6.79
C VAL A 138 -2.75 -5.62 -7.18
N ILE A 139 -1.98 -4.56 -7.41
CA ILE A 139 -2.50 -3.26 -7.86
C ILE A 139 -1.86 -2.96 -9.21
N LYS A 140 -2.65 -3.00 -10.27
CA LYS A 140 -2.16 -2.67 -11.61
C LYS A 140 -2.59 -1.26 -11.95
N PRO A 141 -1.64 -0.30 -12.03
CA PRO A 141 -1.95 1.05 -12.50
C PRO A 141 -2.54 1.03 -13.90
N PRO A 142 -3.32 2.06 -14.30
CA PRO A 142 -3.83 2.13 -15.64
C PRO A 142 -2.70 2.16 -16.66
N LYS A 143 -2.88 1.45 -17.78
CA LYS A 143 -1.92 1.50 -18.88
C LYS A 143 -1.87 2.93 -19.43
N VAL A 144 -0.67 3.48 -19.52
CA VAL A 144 -0.48 4.72 -20.28
C VAL A 144 -0.68 4.38 -21.75
N LEU A 145 -1.74 4.92 -22.34
CA LEU A 145 -1.93 4.80 -23.78
C LEU A 145 -0.84 5.61 -24.48
N PRO A 146 -0.22 5.07 -25.54
CA PRO A 146 0.70 5.89 -26.32
C PRO A 146 -0.05 7.13 -26.79
N SER A 147 0.57 8.31 -26.62
CA SER A 147 0.02 9.55 -27.13
C SER A 147 -0.13 9.43 -28.65
N ASP A 148 -1.27 9.87 -29.17
CA ASP A 148 -1.46 9.96 -30.61
C ASP A 148 -0.37 10.83 -31.22
N PRO A 149 0.19 10.42 -32.37
CA PRO A 149 1.22 11.22 -33.04
C PRO A 149 0.71 12.57 -33.51
#